data_801663cd05700cb97300f093385f402f
#
_entry.id   801663cd05700cb97300f093385f402f
#
_cell.length_a   1.000
_cell.length_b   1.000
_cell.length_c   1.000
_cell.angle_alpha   90.00
_cell.angle_beta   90.00
_cell.angle_gamma   90.00
#
_symmetry.space_group_name_H-M   'P 1'
#
loop_
_entity.id
_entity.type
_entity.pdbx_description
1 polymer ?
#
loop_
_entity_poly.entity_id
_entity_poly.type
_entity_poly.pdbx_seq_one_letter_code
_entity_poly.pdbx_strand_id
1 'polypeptide(L)'
;MNKMEAVRPDDRSEDQARTQAHPLTGNEAIARGAWEAGVKVASAYPGTPSTEILESLATYDADEVNAEWSTNEKVAVDVAIGASFQGVRALAAMKHVGLNVAADPVMSQTYVGVNGGLVLAVCDDPGIHSSQNEQDTRLFCRLANIPVLEPSD
;
A
#
# COMPACT_ATOMS: atom_id res chain seq x y z
N MET A 1 28.11 -39.04 -42.05
CA MET A 1 28.00 -37.59 -41.78
C MET A 1 27.09 -37.42 -40.55
N ASN A 2 27.71 -37.30 -39.39
CA ASN A 2 27.01 -37.22 -38.10
C ASN A 2 26.70 -35.77 -37.81
N LYS A 3 25.42 -35.39 -37.76
CA LYS A 3 25.01 -34.05 -37.36
C LYS A 3 25.21 -33.94 -35.85
N MET A 4 26.15 -33.11 -35.43
CA MET A 4 26.26 -32.64 -34.05
C MET A 4 25.02 -31.81 -33.72
N GLU A 5 24.20 -32.35 -32.84
CA GLU A 5 23.10 -31.65 -32.23
C GLU A 5 23.68 -30.62 -31.25
N ALA A 6 23.42 -29.31 -31.50
CA ALA A 6 23.85 -28.23 -30.64
C ALA A 6 23.11 -28.33 -29.29
N VAL A 7 23.84 -28.57 -28.23
CA VAL A 7 23.33 -28.49 -26.85
C VAL A 7 22.88 -27.08 -26.60
N ARG A 8 21.60 -26.88 -26.34
CA ARG A 8 21.06 -25.58 -25.90
C ARG A 8 21.62 -25.23 -24.52
N PRO A 9 21.97 -23.96 -24.26
CA PRO A 9 22.38 -23.56 -22.91
C PRO A 9 21.24 -23.83 -21.94
N ASP A 10 21.63 -24.30 -20.76
CA ASP A 10 20.79 -24.82 -19.68
C ASP A 10 19.70 -23.85 -19.25
N ASP A 11 18.47 -24.15 -19.57
CA ASP A 11 17.23 -23.45 -19.17
C ASP A 11 17.01 -23.42 -17.63
N ARG A 12 17.89 -24.08 -16.88
CA ARG A 12 17.83 -24.17 -15.40
C ARG A 12 18.37 -22.94 -14.67
N SER A 13 19.16 -22.13 -15.35
CA SER A 13 19.72 -20.92 -14.73
C SER A 13 18.71 -19.76 -14.64
N GLU A 14 17.76 -19.69 -15.58
CA GLU A 14 16.69 -18.68 -15.54
C GLU A 14 15.56 -19.06 -14.57
N ASP A 15 15.28 -20.33 -14.40
CA ASP A 15 14.27 -20.82 -13.43
C ASP A 15 14.76 -20.73 -11.97
N GLN A 16 16.08 -20.84 -11.75
CA GLN A 16 16.68 -20.66 -10.42
C GLN A 16 16.74 -19.18 -9.99
N ALA A 17 16.82 -18.24 -10.93
CA ALA A 17 16.75 -16.80 -10.63
C ALA A 17 15.33 -16.36 -10.25
N ARG A 18 14.30 -17.07 -10.69
CA ARG A 18 12.89 -16.80 -10.37
C ARG A 18 12.43 -17.32 -9.00
N THR A 19 13.20 -18.17 -8.35
CA THR A 19 12.85 -18.82 -7.08
C THR A 19 13.65 -18.34 -5.86
N GLN A 20 14.47 -17.31 -5.97
CA GLN A 20 15.06 -16.70 -4.79
C GLN A 20 14.00 -15.86 -4.07
N ALA A 21 13.50 -16.40 -2.95
CA ALA A 21 12.68 -15.63 -2.03
C ALA A 21 13.53 -14.50 -1.46
N HIS A 22 13.17 -13.26 -1.76
CA HIS A 22 13.77 -12.09 -1.13
C HIS A 22 12.94 -11.74 0.11
N PRO A 23 13.57 -11.53 1.28
CA PRO A 23 12.86 -11.02 2.43
C PRO A 23 12.35 -9.61 2.13
N LEU A 24 11.10 -9.35 2.45
CA LEU A 24 10.47 -8.03 2.35
C LEU A 24 10.35 -7.43 3.74
N THR A 25 10.49 -6.13 3.84
CA THR A 25 10.02 -5.39 5.02
C THR A 25 8.50 -5.39 5.07
N GLY A 26 7.89 -5.06 6.21
CA GLY A 26 6.43 -4.97 6.31
C GLY A 26 5.83 -3.99 5.30
N ASN A 27 6.45 -2.83 5.08
CA ASN A 27 6.00 -1.83 4.11
C ASN A 27 6.09 -2.34 2.67
N GLU A 28 7.18 -3.02 2.30
CA GLU A 28 7.32 -3.66 0.98
C GLU A 28 6.30 -4.79 0.78
N ALA A 29 6.02 -5.57 1.82
CA ALA A 29 5.02 -6.63 1.77
C ALA A 29 3.60 -6.07 1.57
N ILE A 30 3.25 -4.96 2.24
CA ILE A 30 1.98 -4.25 2.03
C ILE A 30 1.89 -3.73 0.58
N ALA A 31 2.94 -3.09 0.08
CA ALA A 31 2.99 -2.59 -1.28
C ALA A 31 2.85 -3.72 -2.31
N ARG A 32 3.56 -4.82 -2.11
CA ARG A 32 3.48 -6.02 -2.96
C ARG A 32 2.09 -6.63 -2.95
N GLY A 33 1.49 -6.81 -1.77
CA GLY A 33 0.13 -7.33 -1.64
C GLY A 33 -0.91 -6.42 -2.29
N ALA A 34 -0.74 -5.10 -2.19
CA ALA A 34 -1.62 -4.12 -2.85
C ALA A 34 -1.55 -4.23 -4.38
N TRP A 35 -0.34 -4.34 -4.94
CA TRP A 35 -0.14 -4.55 -6.36
C TRP A 35 -0.75 -5.87 -6.84
N GLU A 36 -0.48 -6.99 -6.15
CA GLU A 36 -1.07 -8.31 -6.47
C GLU A 36 -2.60 -8.31 -6.35
N ALA A 37 -3.16 -7.54 -5.42
CA ALA A 37 -4.61 -7.36 -5.29
C ALA A 37 -5.20 -6.45 -6.38
N GLY A 38 -4.39 -5.88 -7.27
CA GLY A 38 -4.82 -5.05 -8.39
C GLY A 38 -5.20 -3.63 -7.97
N VAL A 39 -4.54 -3.06 -6.98
CA VAL A 39 -4.61 -1.63 -6.67
C VAL A 39 -4.08 -0.86 -7.88
N LYS A 40 -4.83 0.14 -8.33
CA LYS A 40 -4.49 0.98 -9.50
C LYS A 40 -4.15 2.42 -9.12
N VAL A 41 -4.58 2.87 -7.97
CA VAL A 41 -4.30 4.22 -7.46
C VAL A 41 -3.78 4.10 -6.03
N ALA A 42 -2.61 4.64 -5.78
CA ALA A 42 -2.03 4.76 -4.47
C ALA A 42 -1.64 6.21 -4.18
N SER A 43 -1.96 6.70 -3.01
CA SER A 43 -1.62 8.06 -2.60
C SER A 43 -1.18 8.10 -1.14
N ALA A 44 -0.25 8.98 -0.82
CA ALA A 44 0.25 9.16 0.54
C ALA A 44 0.78 10.58 0.77
N TYR A 45 1.00 10.92 2.01
CA TYR A 45 1.85 12.03 2.43
C TYR A 45 3.02 11.45 3.24
N PRO A 46 4.28 11.93 3.04
CA PRO A 46 5.44 11.36 3.69
C PRO A 46 5.34 11.38 5.21
N GLY A 47 5.56 10.24 5.84
CA GLY A 47 5.53 10.14 7.31
C GLY A 47 6.01 8.77 7.78
N THR A 48 7.19 8.73 8.43
CA THR A 48 7.71 7.49 9.04
C THR A 48 6.78 7.03 10.16
N PRO A 49 6.36 5.73 10.19
CA PRO A 49 6.99 4.59 9.50
C PRO A 49 6.27 4.11 8.22
N SER A 50 5.42 4.89 7.56
CA SER A 50 4.59 4.44 6.42
C SER A 50 5.14 4.82 5.03
N THR A 51 6.18 5.66 4.97
CA THR A 51 6.68 6.28 3.72
C THR A 51 7.02 5.25 2.65
N GLU A 52 7.70 4.17 3.02
CA GLU A 52 8.22 3.15 2.10
C GLU A 52 7.10 2.35 1.39
N ILE A 53 5.86 2.40 1.88
CA ILE A 53 4.72 1.76 1.20
C ILE A 53 4.51 2.41 -0.18
N LEU A 54 4.43 3.74 -0.22
CA LEU A 54 4.24 4.44 -1.50
C LEU A 54 5.51 4.41 -2.35
N GLU A 55 6.68 4.54 -1.75
CA GLU A 55 7.96 4.44 -2.47
C GLU A 55 8.08 3.09 -3.19
N SER A 56 7.71 1.99 -2.52
CA SER A 56 7.71 0.66 -3.12
C SER A 56 6.68 0.55 -4.26
N LEU A 57 5.46 1.09 -4.07
CA LEU A 57 4.44 1.10 -5.14
C LEU A 57 4.88 1.94 -6.34
N ALA A 58 5.61 3.02 -6.13
CA ALA A 58 6.13 3.87 -7.20
C ALA A 58 7.25 3.22 -8.04
N THR A 59 7.76 2.04 -7.64
CA THR A 59 8.72 1.26 -8.45
C THR A 59 8.05 0.43 -9.54
N TYR A 60 6.74 0.21 -9.48
CA TYR A 60 5.99 -0.48 -10.53
C TYR A 60 5.70 0.47 -11.70
N ASP A 61 5.43 -0.10 -12.87
CA ASP A 61 5.08 0.70 -14.04
C ASP A 61 3.80 1.53 -13.80
N ALA A 62 3.79 2.76 -14.28
CA ALA A 62 2.67 3.69 -14.10
C ALA A 62 1.35 3.18 -14.71
N ASP A 63 1.42 2.31 -15.72
CA ASP A 63 0.26 1.63 -16.31
C ASP A 63 -0.31 0.55 -15.37
N GLU A 64 0.50 0.06 -14.43
CA GLU A 64 0.08 -0.92 -13.43
C GLU A 64 -0.48 -0.25 -12.18
N VAL A 65 0.25 0.72 -11.63
CA VAL A 65 -0.15 1.48 -10.44
C VAL A 65 0.21 2.95 -10.60
N ASN A 66 -0.78 3.84 -10.51
CA ASN A 66 -0.52 5.26 -10.37
C ASN A 66 -0.27 5.58 -8.89
N ALA A 67 0.99 5.78 -8.51
CA ALA A 67 1.42 6.07 -7.16
C ALA A 67 1.92 7.51 -7.05
N GLU A 68 1.20 8.37 -6.30
CA GLU A 68 1.51 9.80 -6.23
C GLU A 68 1.51 10.33 -4.80
N TRP A 69 2.46 11.21 -4.49
CA TRP A 69 2.47 11.98 -3.26
C TRP A 69 1.42 13.08 -3.29
N SER A 70 0.64 13.17 -2.22
CA SER A 70 -0.32 14.24 -2.02
C SER A 70 0.24 15.36 -1.14
N THR A 71 -0.41 16.50 -1.12
CA THR A 71 -0.02 17.67 -0.32
C THR A 71 -0.26 17.49 1.18
N ASN A 72 -1.15 16.56 1.56
CA ASN A 72 -1.39 16.11 2.92
C ASN A 72 -2.22 14.81 2.90
N GLU A 73 -2.44 14.22 4.06
CA GLU A 73 -3.14 12.93 4.19
C GLU A 73 -4.62 13.02 3.87
N LYS A 74 -5.27 14.16 4.14
CA LYS A 74 -6.67 14.38 3.74
C LYS A 74 -6.81 14.27 2.22
N VAL A 75 -5.95 14.94 1.47
CA VAL A 75 -5.94 14.88 0.00
C VAL A 75 -5.62 13.47 -0.49
N ALA A 76 -4.67 12.77 0.16
CA ALA A 76 -4.34 11.40 -0.19
C ALA A 76 -5.56 10.47 -0.06
N VAL A 77 -6.34 10.60 1.01
CA VAL A 77 -7.57 9.84 1.20
C VAL A 77 -8.63 10.26 0.18
N ASP A 78 -8.81 11.54 -0.08
CA ASP A 78 -9.79 12.04 -1.06
C ASP A 78 -9.49 11.49 -2.47
N VAL A 79 -8.23 11.41 -2.88
CA VAL A 79 -7.81 10.80 -4.16
C VAL A 79 -8.18 9.31 -4.21
N ALA A 80 -7.87 8.57 -3.14
CA ALA A 80 -8.19 7.15 -3.05
C ALA A 80 -9.72 6.89 -3.03
N ILE A 81 -10.49 7.73 -2.36
CA ILE A 81 -11.96 7.72 -2.36
C ILE A 81 -12.49 7.97 -3.79
N GLY A 82 -11.97 8.99 -4.48
CA GLY A 82 -12.38 9.31 -5.85
C GLY A 82 -12.12 8.15 -6.80
N ALA A 83 -10.99 7.47 -6.69
CA ALA A 83 -10.68 6.26 -7.46
C ALA A 83 -11.65 5.12 -7.14
N SER A 84 -11.97 4.91 -5.85
CA SER A 84 -12.94 3.90 -5.40
C SER A 84 -14.33 4.16 -5.99
N PHE A 85 -14.80 5.40 -6.06
CA PHE A 85 -16.09 5.73 -6.67
C PHE A 85 -16.18 5.35 -8.15
N GLN A 86 -15.05 5.35 -8.86
CA GLN A 86 -14.96 4.87 -10.24
C GLN A 86 -14.82 3.34 -10.36
N GLY A 87 -14.92 2.59 -9.26
CA GLY A 87 -14.77 1.14 -9.26
C GLY A 87 -13.31 0.66 -9.27
N VAL A 88 -12.36 1.56 -9.07
CA VAL A 88 -10.93 1.26 -9.04
C VAL A 88 -10.49 0.92 -7.63
N ARG A 89 -9.67 -0.12 -7.47
CA ARG A 89 -9.05 -0.43 -6.18
C ARG A 89 -7.98 0.60 -5.87
N ALA A 90 -8.04 1.16 -4.66
CA ALA A 90 -7.15 2.23 -4.23
C ALA A 90 -6.58 1.97 -2.83
N LEU A 91 -5.42 2.58 -2.59
CA LEU A 91 -4.75 2.56 -1.30
C LEU A 91 -4.33 3.98 -0.91
N ALA A 92 -4.55 4.35 0.35
CA ALA A 92 -3.92 5.54 0.93
C ALA A 92 -3.04 5.11 2.11
N ALA A 93 -1.78 5.57 2.15
CA ALA A 93 -0.84 5.24 3.21
C ALA A 93 -0.50 6.46 4.07
N MET A 94 -0.41 6.25 5.38
CA MET A 94 -0.09 7.29 6.35
C MET A 94 0.31 6.72 7.69
N LYS A 95 0.90 7.55 8.54
CA LYS A 95 1.06 7.23 9.96
C LYS A 95 -0.21 7.65 10.75
N HIS A 96 -0.29 7.27 12.03
CA HIS A 96 -1.46 7.56 12.86
C HIS A 96 -1.79 9.06 12.97
N VAL A 97 -0.79 9.95 13.06
CA VAL A 97 -1.04 11.40 13.09
C VAL A 97 -1.58 11.93 11.76
N GLY A 98 -1.24 11.28 10.65
CA GLY A 98 -1.83 11.56 9.35
C GLY A 98 -3.30 11.15 9.28
N LEU A 99 -3.68 10.07 9.97
CA LEU A 99 -5.08 9.67 10.09
C LEU A 99 -5.93 10.75 10.78
N ASN A 100 -5.36 11.48 11.75
CA ASN A 100 -6.04 12.62 12.35
C ASN A 100 -6.31 13.73 11.33
N VAL A 101 -5.36 14.00 10.42
CA VAL A 101 -5.53 14.99 9.33
C VAL A 101 -6.62 14.52 8.35
N ALA A 102 -6.69 13.22 8.09
CA ALA A 102 -7.65 12.60 7.19
C ALA A 102 -8.98 12.21 7.89
N ALA A 103 -9.20 12.58 9.14
CA ALA A 103 -10.35 12.12 9.93
C ALA A 103 -11.70 12.45 9.24
N ASP A 104 -11.86 13.63 8.68
CA ASP A 104 -13.10 14.06 8.04
C ASP A 104 -13.48 13.18 6.82
N PRO A 105 -12.63 13.01 5.80
CA PRO A 105 -12.96 12.13 4.68
C PRO A 105 -13.13 10.66 5.11
N VAL A 106 -12.35 10.17 6.08
CA VAL A 106 -12.49 8.79 6.57
C VAL A 106 -13.84 8.60 7.24
N MET A 107 -14.26 9.50 8.13
CA MET A 107 -15.58 9.44 8.79
C MET A 107 -16.71 9.55 7.78
N SER A 108 -16.59 10.44 6.80
CA SER A 108 -17.62 10.62 5.76
C SER A 108 -17.73 9.39 4.87
N GLN A 109 -16.58 8.77 4.53
CA GLN A 109 -16.54 7.59 3.67
C GLN A 109 -17.27 6.39 4.24
N THR A 110 -17.31 6.21 5.56
CA THR A 110 -18.02 5.10 6.21
C THR A 110 -19.54 5.14 5.99
N TYR A 111 -20.10 6.32 5.75
CA TYR A 111 -21.52 6.49 5.42
C TYR A 111 -21.81 6.38 3.93
N VAL A 112 -20.88 6.85 3.10
CA VAL A 112 -21.03 6.84 1.63
C VAL A 112 -20.80 5.46 1.05
N GLY A 113 -19.86 4.69 1.63
CA GLY A 113 -19.44 3.38 1.14
C GLY A 113 -18.43 3.48 -0.01
N VAL A 114 -18.02 2.32 -0.53
CA VAL A 114 -17.04 2.18 -1.59
C VAL A 114 -17.64 1.42 -2.77
N ASN A 115 -17.20 1.74 -3.98
CA ASN A 115 -17.52 0.98 -5.19
C ASN A 115 -16.36 0.08 -5.61
N GLY A 116 -15.15 0.63 -5.76
CA GLY A 116 -13.91 -0.14 -5.78
C GLY A 116 -13.37 -0.35 -4.38
N GLY A 117 -12.56 -1.39 -4.17
CA GLY A 117 -11.92 -1.63 -2.87
C GLY A 117 -11.04 -0.45 -2.46
N LEU A 118 -11.14 -0.03 -1.19
CA LEU A 118 -10.32 1.03 -0.60
C LEU A 118 -9.64 0.50 0.65
N VAL A 119 -8.32 0.66 0.73
CA VAL A 119 -7.51 0.31 1.89
C VAL A 119 -6.82 1.56 2.42
N LEU A 120 -6.88 1.76 3.72
CA LEU A 120 -6.05 2.73 4.43
C LEU A 120 -4.94 1.95 5.15
N ALA A 121 -3.69 2.09 4.69
CA ALA A 121 -2.52 1.53 5.37
C ALA A 121 -2.03 2.54 6.40
N VAL A 122 -2.41 2.33 7.65
CA VAL A 122 -2.06 3.23 8.75
C VAL A 122 -1.01 2.57 9.62
N CYS A 123 0.16 3.18 9.72
CA CYS A 123 1.26 2.69 10.52
C CYS A 123 1.35 3.48 11.83
N ASP A 124 1.06 2.82 12.94
CA ASP A 124 1.27 3.38 14.26
C ASP A 124 2.78 3.45 14.60
N ASP A 125 3.15 4.33 15.50
CA ASP A 125 4.53 4.54 15.95
C ASP A 125 4.58 4.42 17.50
N PRO A 126 4.46 3.19 18.02
CA PRO A 126 4.53 2.96 19.46
C PRO A 126 5.90 3.35 20.01
N GLY A 127 5.89 4.10 21.13
CA GLY A 127 7.11 4.63 21.72
C GLY A 127 7.62 5.93 21.10
N ILE A 128 6.87 6.53 20.14
CA ILE A 128 7.11 7.89 19.60
C ILE A 128 8.53 8.02 19.01
N HIS A 129 8.95 7.11 18.14
CA HIS A 129 10.29 7.16 17.55
C HIS A 129 10.46 8.32 16.56
N SER A 130 9.42 8.67 15.82
CA SER A 130 9.42 9.74 14.81
C SER A 130 8.13 10.57 14.79
N SER A 131 7.27 10.42 15.78
CA SER A 131 5.96 11.05 15.84
C SER A 131 5.86 12.00 17.04
N GLN A 132 4.93 12.94 17.01
CA GLN A 132 4.70 13.92 18.09
C GLN A 132 3.79 13.39 19.21
N ASN A 133 3.12 12.26 19.01
CA ASN A 133 2.29 11.56 19.99
C ASN A 133 2.23 10.08 19.69
N GLU A 134 1.59 9.32 20.58
CA GLU A 134 1.30 7.91 20.42
C GLU A 134 -0.22 7.72 20.41
N GLN A 135 -0.72 6.93 19.46
CA GLN A 135 -2.14 6.62 19.32
C GLN A 135 -2.32 5.16 18.93
N ASP A 136 -3.47 4.62 19.28
CA ASP A 136 -3.94 3.32 18.83
C ASP A 136 -4.98 3.51 17.72
N THR A 137 -4.58 3.28 16.50
CA THR A 137 -5.44 3.41 15.31
C THR A 137 -6.69 2.53 15.39
N ARG A 138 -6.66 1.41 16.12
CA ARG A 138 -7.81 0.53 16.32
C ARG A 138 -8.97 1.25 17.00
N LEU A 139 -8.66 2.15 17.94
CA LEU A 139 -9.68 2.96 18.63
C LEU A 139 -10.33 3.99 17.69
N PHE A 140 -9.54 4.61 16.83
CA PHE A 140 -10.04 5.51 15.79
C PHE A 140 -10.95 4.76 14.82
N CYS A 141 -10.52 3.61 14.33
CA CYS A 141 -11.29 2.80 13.39
C CYS A 141 -12.60 2.28 14.01
N ARG A 142 -12.59 1.95 15.31
CA ARG A 142 -13.81 1.61 16.04
C ARG A 142 -14.78 2.80 16.12
N LEU A 143 -14.28 4.01 16.34
CA LEU A 143 -15.08 5.24 16.32
C LEU A 143 -15.65 5.50 14.93
N ALA A 144 -14.85 5.31 13.89
CA ALA A 144 -15.27 5.45 12.49
C ALA A 144 -16.13 4.29 11.96
N ASN A 145 -16.28 3.21 12.73
CA ASN A 145 -17.02 2.01 12.34
C ASN A 145 -16.48 1.34 11.05
N ILE A 146 -15.17 1.28 10.92
CA ILE A 146 -14.47 0.61 9.81
C ILE A 146 -13.74 -0.65 10.32
N PRO A 147 -13.69 -1.73 9.51
CA PRO A 147 -12.93 -2.92 9.86
C PRO A 147 -11.43 -2.64 9.93
N VAL A 148 -10.76 -3.33 10.84
CA VAL A 148 -9.30 -3.26 11.02
C VAL A 148 -8.70 -4.63 10.86
N LEU A 149 -7.62 -4.72 10.10
CA LEU A 149 -6.73 -5.87 10.01
C LEU A 149 -5.38 -5.43 10.56
N GLU A 150 -4.83 -6.20 11.47
CA GLU A 150 -3.53 -5.95 12.10
C GLU A 150 -2.63 -7.17 11.86
N PRO A 151 -1.92 -7.22 10.72
CA PRO A 151 -1.01 -8.31 10.43
C PRO A 151 0.22 -8.24 11.34
N SER A 152 0.72 -9.39 11.80
CA SER A 152 1.93 -9.52 12.63
C SER A 152 3.14 -10.04 11.86
N ASP A 153 2.93 -10.70 10.73
CA ASP A 153 3.92 -11.40 9.89
C ASP A 153 3.36 -11.67 8.47
#